data_a43d8e1cb0ce4ae1f618ef0544189bc5
#
_entry.id   a43d8e1cb0ce4ae1f618ef0544189bc5
#
_cell.length_a   1.000
_cell.length_b   1.000
_cell.length_c   1.000
_cell.angle_alpha   90.00
_cell.angle_beta   90.00
_cell.angle_gamma   90.00
#
_symmetry.space_group_name_H-M   'P 1'
#
loop_
_entity.id
_entity.type
_entity.pdbx_description
1 polymer ?
#
loop_
_entity_poly.entity_id
_entity_poly.type
_entity_poly.pdbx_seq_one_letter_code
_entity_poly.pdbx_strand_id
1 'polypeptide(L)'
;MVLNMYDNLGVSEVTGYLNIREEPKEDGKIIGKLTSKAGCDVLESTNGWLKIKSGGITGYVKAEYIATGEQAKEEAMQNASLMAIVHTDVLNARAEPKEDSAIWTQINNSERYPVVEQLDGWVKLELEEGDDVFVKSEYVEVRYALNEAIHFSPQEEAAQASLSRRQQIVNYSLQFLGNPYVWGGTSLEHGCDCSGFTMKIMERYGVSLPHYSGSQAQMGKKG
;
A
#
# COMPACT_ATOMS: atom_id res chain seq x y z
N MET A 1 -1.96 -11.88 -25.58
CA MET A 1 -1.76 -10.42 -25.73
C MET A 1 -2.19 -9.78 -24.41
N VAL A 2 -1.39 -8.89 -23.83
CA VAL A 2 -1.62 -8.27 -22.48
C VAL A 2 -3.02 -7.67 -22.34
N LEU A 3 -3.54 -7.08 -23.41
CA LEU A 3 -4.85 -6.40 -23.41
C LEU A 3 -6.03 -7.32 -23.11
N ASN A 4 -5.92 -8.62 -23.34
CA ASN A 4 -7.01 -9.58 -23.11
C ASN A 4 -7.07 -10.10 -21.65
N MET A 5 -6.20 -9.59 -20.81
CA MET A 5 -6.14 -9.96 -19.37
C MET A 5 -7.08 -9.13 -18.50
N TYR A 6 -7.58 -8.03 -19.04
CA TYR A 6 -8.41 -7.07 -18.33
C TYR A 6 -9.72 -6.85 -19.10
N ASP A 7 -10.83 -6.84 -18.41
CA ASP A 7 -12.15 -6.53 -19.03
C ASP A 7 -12.26 -5.03 -19.32
N ASN A 8 -11.73 -4.20 -18.42
CA ASN A 8 -11.70 -2.75 -18.58
C ASN A 8 -10.37 -2.20 -18.02
N LEU A 9 -9.36 -2.23 -18.87
CA LEU A 9 -7.98 -1.92 -18.50
C LEU A 9 -7.81 -0.50 -17.98
N GLY A 10 -7.21 -0.38 -16.79
CA GLY A 10 -6.59 0.82 -16.27
C GLY A 10 -5.10 0.62 -16.05
N VAL A 11 -4.29 1.65 -16.24
CA VAL A 11 -2.84 1.64 -16.00
C VAL A 11 -2.47 2.83 -15.13
N SER A 12 -1.69 2.58 -14.07
CA SER A 12 -1.23 3.60 -13.14
C SER A 12 -0.18 4.53 -13.79
N GLU A 13 -0.37 5.85 -13.65
CA GLU A 13 0.52 6.89 -14.18
C GLU A 13 1.32 7.62 -13.08
N VAL A 14 1.49 7.00 -11.92
CA VAL A 14 2.25 7.61 -10.82
C VAL A 14 3.75 7.29 -10.91
N THR A 15 4.55 8.13 -10.26
CA THR A 15 5.94 7.81 -9.92
C THR A 15 5.94 7.17 -8.54
N GLY A 16 6.45 5.94 -8.43
CA GLY A 16 6.38 5.16 -7.19
C GLY A 16 5.10 4.32 -7.10
N TYR A 17 4.19 4.68 -6.23
CA TYR A 17 2.95 3.92 -6.05
C TYR A 17 1.75 4.80 -5.73
N LEU A 18 0.55 4.30 -6.02
CA LEU A 18 -0.74 4.87 -5.69
C LEU A 18 -1.42 4.03 -4.61
N ASN A 19 -1.88 4.66 -3.55
CA ASN A 19 -2.60 3.96 -2.48
C ASN A 19 -3.95 3.45 -2.97
N ILE A 20 -4.23 2.17 -2.72
CA ILE A 20 -5.56 1.56 -2.89
C ILE A 20 -6.27 1.62 -1.56
N ARG A 21 -7.47 2.19 -1.52
CA ARG A 21 -8.26 2.42 -0.32
C ARG A 21 -9.50 1.54 -0.27
N GLU A 22 -9.95 1.25 0.94
CA GLU A 22 -11.18 0.48 1.18
C GLU A 22 -12.44 1.28 0.79
N GLU A 23 -12.39 2.63 0.91
CA GLU A 23 -13.48 3.56 0.60
C GLU A 23 -13.00 4.71 -0.30
N PRO A 24 -13.89 5.31 -1.15
CA PRO A 24 -13.52 6.40 -2.05
C PRO A 24 -13.39 7.76 -1.34
N LYS A 25 -12.47 7.87 -0.39
CA LYS A 25 -12.18 9.08 0.37
C LYS A 25 -10.72 9.16 0.78
N GLU A 26 -10.21 10.39 1.00
CA GLU A 26 -8.81 10.67 1.29
C GLU A 26 -8.30 10.02 2.59
N ASP A 27 -9.16 9.89 3.59
CA ASP A 27 -8.87 9.29 4.88
C ASP A 27 -9.30 7.81 4.98
N GLY A 28 -9.74 7.21 3.88
CA GLY A 28 -10.10 5.78 3.80
C GLY A 28 -8.90 4.90 4.12
N LYS A 29 -9.14 3.77 4.79
CA LYS A 29 -8.11 2.78 5.11
C LYS A 29 -7.38 2.34 3.83
N ILE A 30 -6.06 2.37 3.85
CA ILE A 30 -5.24 1.88 2.75
C ILE A 30 -5.08 0.37 2.89
N ILE A 31 -5.38 -0.37 1.81
CA ILE A 31 -5.37 -1.83 1.77
C ILE A 31 -4.31 -2.40 0.83
N GLY A 32 -3.68 -1.54 0.02
CA GLY A 32 -2.63 -1.95 -0.90
C GLY A 32 -2.03 -0.79 -1.67
N LYS A 33 -1.09 -1.12 -2.55
CA LYS A 33 -0.38 -0.21 -3.43
C LYS A 33 -0.52 -0.65 -4.87
N LEU A 34 -0.79 0.29 -5.77
CA LEU A 34 -0.67 0.09 -7.21
C LEU A 34 0.61 0.81 -7.66
N THR A 35 1.62 0.06 -8.06
CA THR A 35 2.93 0.60 -8.45
C THR A 35 2.88 1.33 -9.78
N SER A 36 3.94 2.04 -10.13
CA SER A 36 4.06 2.73 -11.42
C SER A 36 3.85 1.74 -12.57
N LYS A 37 3.03 2.15 -13.56
CA LYS A 37 2.69 1.36 -14.75
C LYS A 37 2.05 -0.01 -14.47
N ALA A 38 1.53 -0.22 -13.26
CA ALA A 38 0.77 -1.41 -12.93
C ALA A 38 -0.63 -1.38 -13.55
N GLY A 39 -1.10 -2.56 -13.95
CA GLY A 39 -2.43 -2.76 -14.53
C GLY A 39 -3.50 -3.07 -13.50
N CYS A 40 -4.72 -2.69 -13.82
CA CYS A 40 -5.92 -3.03 -13.04
C CYS A 40 -7.15 -3.16 -13.93
N ASP A 41 -8.17 -3.86 -13.45
CA ASP A 41 -9.53 -3.77 -13.99
C ASP A 41 -10.27 -2.63 -13.33
N VAL A 42 -10.82 -1.70 -14.11
CA VAL A 42 -11.69 -0.63 -13.65
C VAL A 42 -13.12 -1.14 -13.57
N LEU A 43 -13.65 -1.27 -12.35
CA LEU A 43 -15.00 -1.81 -12.11
C LEU A 43 -16.08 -0.74 -12.11
N GLU A 44 -15.81 0.40 -11.45
CA GLU A 44 -16.76 1.50 -11.29
C GLU A 44 -16.03 2.84 -11.24
N SER A 45 -16.75 3.92 -11.60
CA SER A 45 -16.27 5.30 -11.45
C SER A 45 -17.25 6.11 -10.58
N THR A 46 -16.77 6.80 -9.55
CA THR A 46 -17.60 7.59 -8.65
C THR A 46 -16.84 8.79 -8.10
N ASN A 47 -17.35 10.00 -8.29
CA ASN A 47 -16.85 11.23 -7.65
C ASN A 47 -15.32 11.44 -7.69
N GLY A 48 -14.68 11.17 -8.83
CA GLY A 48 -13.22 11.30 -8.99
C GLY A 48 -12.40 10.11 -8.45
N TRP A 49 -13.07 9.01 -8.09
CA TRP A 49 -12.46 7.74 -7.69
C TRP A 49 -12.84 6.64 -8.68
N LEU A 50 -11.92 5.69 -8.85
CA LEU A 50 -12.16 4.44 -9.56
C LEU A 50 -12.12 3.28 -8.56
N LYS A 51 -13.12 2.43 -8.59
CA LYS A 51 -13.05 1.11 -7.98
C LYS A 51 -12.32 0.19 -8.93
N ILE A 52 -11.23 -0.39 -8.46
CA ILE A 52 -10.36 -1.24 -9.26
C ILE A 52 -10.18 -2.62 -8.64
N LYS A 53 -9.79 -3.58 -9.48
CA LYS A 53 -9.28 -4.88 -9.06
C LYS A 53 -7.91 -5.11 -9.67
N SER A 54 -6.92 -5.42 -8.85
CA SER A 54 -5.55 -5.68 -9.29
C SER A 54 -4.81 -6.53 -8.23
N GLY A 55 -4.04 -7.53 -8.63
CA GLY A 55 -3.23 -8.36 -7.74
C GLY A 55 -3.98 -9.01 -6.57
N GLY A 56 -5.25 -9.40 -6.80
CA GLY A 56 -6.12 -9.93 -5.73
C GLY A 56 -6.75 -8.87 -4.81
N ILE A 57 -6.39 -7.60 -4.96
CA ILE A 57 -6.91 -6.47 -4.18
C ILE A 57 -8.05 -5.80 -4.93
N THR A 58 -9.16 -5.53 -4.23
CA THR A 58 -10.26 -4.71 -4.75
C THR A 58 -10.45 -3.50 -3.85
N GLY A 59 -10.39 -2.29 -4.41
CA GLY A 59 -10.51 -1.06 -3.65
C GLY A 59 -10.56 0.17 -4.55
N TYR A 60 -10.39 1.34 -3.96
CA TYR A 60 -10.56 2.62 -4.64
C TYR A 60 -9.22 3.36 -4.80
N VAL A 61 -9.03 3.94 -5.98
CA VAL A 61 -7.92 4.83 -6.32
C VAL A 61 -8.43 6.14 -6.88
N LYS A 62 -7.62 7.21 -6.82
CA LYS A 62 -7.93 8.47 -7.48
C LYS A 62 -7.91 8.30 -9.00
N ALA A 63 -8.99 8.71 -9.66
CA ALA A 63 -9.18 8.57 -11.11
C ALA A 63 -8.11 9.33 -11.93
N GLU A 64 -7.65 10.47 -11.43
CA GLU A 64 -6.64 11.30 -12.10
C GLU A 64 -5.27 10.65 -12.30
N TYR A 65 -4.99 9.55 -11.59
CA TYR A 65 -3.72 8.81 -11.67
C TYR A 65 -3.83 7.49 -12.45
N ILE A 66 -4.95 7.26 -13.12
CA ILE A 66 -5.18 6.02 -13.90
C ILE A 66 -5.50 6.37 -15.34
N ALA A 67 -4.64 5.97 -16.26
CA ALA A 67 -4.96 5.95 -17.68
C ALA A 67 -6.04 4.92 -17.96
N THR A 68 -6.99 5.25 -18.82
CA THR A 68 -8.08 4.35 -19.25
C THR A 68 -8.28 4.41 -20.76
N GLY A 69 -9.06 3.49 -21.33
CA GLY A 69 -9.36 3.47 -22.77
C GLY A 69 -8.11 3.25 -23.65
N GLU A 70 -7.95 4.04 -24.72
CA GLU A 70 -6.83 3.90 -25.66
C GLU A 70 -5.48 4.23 -25.02
N GLN A 71 -5.45 5.24 -24.13
CA GLN A 71 -4.22 5.59 -23.42
C GLN A 71 -3.72 4.42 -22.56
N ALA A 72 -4.61 3.73 -21.83
CA ALA A 72 -4.24 2.55 -21.06
C ALA A 72 -3.67 1.42 -21.94
N LYS A 73 -4.21 1.24 -23.15
CA LYS A 73 -3.70 0.24 -24.10
C LYS A 73 -2.31 0.57 -24.59
N GLU A 74 -2.05 1.84 -24.92
CA GLU A 74 -0.72 2.30 -25.34
C GLU A 74 0.30 2.11 -24.22
N GLU A 75 -0.05 2.50 -23.00
CA GLU A 75 0.77 2.31 -21.81
C GLU A 75 1.06 0.83 -21.54
N ALA A 76 0.03 -0.02 -21.64
CA ALA A 76 0.20 -1.46 -21.47
C ALA A 76 1.14 -2.10 -22.51
N MET A 77 1.05 -1.69 -23.75
CA MET A 77 1.93 -2.20 -24.82
C MET A 77 3.39 -1.75 -24.62
N GLN A 78 3.60 -0.56 -24.07
CA GLN A 78 4.95 -0.01 -23.86
C GLN A 78 5.61 -0.58 -22.58
N ASN A 79 4.82 -0.89 -21.55
CA ASN A 79 5.32 -1.25 -20.23
C ASN A 79 5.16 -2.74 -19.86
N ALA A 80 4.49 -3.53 -20.70
CA ALA A 80 4.40 -4.97 -20.48
C ALA A 80 5.76 -5.63 -20.59
N SER A 81 6.12 -6.42 -19.61
CA SER A 81 7.34 -7.23 -19.59
C SER A 81 7.02 -8.71 -19.52
N LEU A 82 8.02 -9.56 -19.80
CA LEU A 82 7.87 -11.00 -19.64
C LEU A 82 7.86 -11.32 -18.17
N MET A 83 6.72 -11.82 -17.67
CA MET A 83 6.47 -12.12 -16.27
C MET A 83 6.21 -13.62 -16.07
N ALA A 84 6.68 -14.16 -14.97
CA ALA A 84 6.25 -15.44 -14.44
C ALA A 84 5.16 -15.20 -13.40
N ILE A 85 3.99 -15.75 -13.62
CA ILE A 85 2.82 -15.66 -12.75
C ILE A 85 2.66 -16.97 -12.01
N VAL A 86 2.73 -16.95 -10.69
CA VAL A 86 2.64 -18.14 -9.84
C VAL A 86 1.20 -18.65 -9.83
N HIS A 87 1.00 -19.97 -10.06
CA HIS A 87 -0.31 -20.61 -10.06
C HIS A 87 -0.41 -21.81 -9.08
N THR A 88 0.42 -21.80 -8.05
CA THR A 88 0.37 -22.74 -6.91
C THR A 88 0.31 -21.96 -5.60
N ASP A 89 -0.24 -22.55 -4.55
CA ASP A 89 -0.45 -21.85 -3.27
C ASP A 89 0.86 -21.31 -2.69
N VAL A 90 1.92 -22.12 -2.69
CA VAL A 90 3.25 -21.75 -2.22
C VAL A 90 4.30 -22.36 -3.15
N LEU A 91 5.22 -21.56 -3.64
CA LEU A 91 6.31 -21.96 -4.51
C LEU A 91 7.66 -21.62 -3.86
N ASN A 92 8.55 -22.62 -3.78
CA ASN A 92 9.91 -22.38 -3.32
C ASN A 92 10.75 -21.72 -4.42
N ALA A 93 11.25 -20.53 -4.15
CA ALA A 93 12.25 -19.84 -4.93
C ALA A 93 13.65 -20.20 -4.41
N ARG A 94 14.52 -20.69 -5.27
CA ARG A 94 15.79 -21.33 -4.91
C ARG A 94 16.99 -20.52 -5.42
N ALA A 95 18.13 -20.72 -4.77
CA ALA A 95 19.38 -20.06 -5.16
C ALA A 95 19.98 -20.61 -6.47
N GLU A 96 19.67 -21.87 -6.85
CA GLU A 96 20.15 -22.51 -8.08
C GLU A 96 19.03 -23.34 -8.71
N PRO A 97 19.07 -23.62 -10.05
CA PRO A 97 18.02 -24.36 -10.75
C PRO A 97 18.12 -25.88 -10.51
N LYS A 98 18.02 -26.32 -9.26
CA LYS A 98 18.02 -27.71 -8.83
C LYS A 98 17.22 -27.91 -7.54
N GLU A 99 16.64 -29.11 -7.36
CA GLU A 99 15.70 -29.41 -6.27
C GLU A 99 16.34 -29.42 -4.88
N ASP A 100 17.60 -29.76 -4.79
CA ASP A 100 18.37 -29.79 -3.53
C ASP A 100 19.05 -28.46 -3.17
N SER A 101 18.88 -27.44 -4.01
CA SER A 101 19.39 -26.09 -3.72
C SER A 101 18.68 -25.45 -2.54
N ALA A 102 19.38 -24.56 -1.84
CA ALA A 102 18.81 -23.77 -0.76
C ALA A 102 17.58 -22.98 -1.22
N ILE A 103 16.54 -23.00 -0.40
CA ILE A 103 15.37 -22.14 -0.59
C ILE A 103 15.76 -20.73 -0.15
N TRP A 104 15.68 -19.78 -1.09
CA TRP A 104 15.93 -18.37 -0.83
C TRP A 104 14.72 -17.73 -0.15
N THR A 105 13.54 -17.96 -0.71
CA THR A 105 12.26 -17.49 -0.18
C THR A 105 11.12 -18.37 -0.68
N GLN A 106 9.92 -18.11 -0.19
CA GLN A 106 8.68 -18.68 -0.70
C GLN A 106 7.81 -17.58 -1.30
N ILE A 107 7.25 -17.85 -2.46
CA ILE A 107 6.37 -16.97 -3.21
C ILE A 107 4.98 -17.60 -3.35
N ASN A 108 3.93 -16.79 -3.45
CA ASN A 108 2.56 -17.21 -3.30
C ASN A 108 1.78 -17.14 -4.62
N ASN A 109 0.61 -17.76 -4.61
CA ASN A 109 -0.30 -17.76 -5.76
C ASN A 109 -0.63 -16.33 -6.22
N SER A 110 -0.64 -16.15 -7.53
CA SER A 110 -0.90 -14.90 -8.25
C SER A 110 0.19 -13.83 -8.14
N GLU A 111 1.27 -14.05 -7.39
CA GLU A 111 2.43 -13.19 -7.43
C GLU A 111 3.10 -13.23 -8.80
N ARG A 112 3.73 -12.11 -9.18
CA ARG A 112 4.32 -11.90 -10.50
C ARG A 112 5.72 -11.36 -10.38
N TYR A 113 6.63 -11.96 -11.15
CA TYR A 113 8.04 -11.59 -11.14
C TYR A 113 8.58 -11.45 -12.55
N PRO A 114 9.46 -10.48 -12.83
CA PRO A 114 10.15 -10.37 -14.11
C PRO A 114 10.96 -11.64 -14.40
N VAL A 115 10.85 -12.15 -15.61
CA VAL A 115 11.62 -13.29 -16.10
C VAL A 115 12.95 -12.80 -16.63
N VAL A 116 14.04 -13.24 -16.01
CA VAL A 116 15.40 -12.99 -16.50
C VAL A 116 15.78 -14.00 -17.57
N GLU A 117 15.50 -15.31 -17.34
CA GLU A 117 15.85 -16.39 -18.24
C GLU A 117 14.92 -17.59 -18.06
N GLN A 118 14.65 -18.31 -19.15
CA GLN A 118 13.97 -19.60 -19.14
C GLN A 118 14.98 -20.72 -19.37
N LEU A 119 15.03 -21.69 -18.47
CA LEU A 119 15.92 -22.84 -18.51
C LEU A 119 15.10 -24.14 -18.66
N ASP A 120 15.75 -25.26 -18.88
CA ASP A 120 15.08 -26.56 -18.93
C ASP A 120 14.50 -26.93 -17.56
N GLY A 121 13.16 -26.91 -17.46
CA GLY A 121 12.40 -27.18 -16.23
C GLY A 121 12.44 -26.07 -15.16
N TRP A 122 13.09 -24.92 -15.42
CA TRP A 122 13.24 -23.82 -14.49
C TRP A 122 13.05 -22.46 -15.14
N VAL A 123 12.66 -21.47 -14.34
CA VAL A 123 12.59 -20.06 -14.72
C VAL A 123 13.41 -19.24 -13.71
N LYS A 124 14.31 -18.41 -14.21
CA LYS A 124 15.07 -17.44 -13.43
C LYS A 124 14.26 -16.16 -13.32
N LEU A 125 14.01 -15.73 -12.11
CA LEU A 125 13.22 -14.56 -11.75
C LEU A 125 14.10 -13.51 -11.10
N GLU A 126 13.79 -12.23 -11.33
CA GLU A 126 14.34 -11.11 -10.58
C GLU A 126 13.37 -10.77 -9.43
N LEU A 127 13.88 -10.81 -8.19
CA LEU A 127 13.18 -10.31 -7.01
C LEU A 127 13.47 -8.80 -6.79
N GLU A 128 12.81 -8.21 -5.82
CA GLU A 128 13.17 -6.85 -5.37
C GLU A 128 14.64 -6.80 -4.94
N GLU A 129 15.32 -5.67 -5.24
CA GLU A 129 16.74 -5.44 -4.93
C GLU A 129 17.76 -6.16 -5.84
N GLY A 130 17.31 -6.77 -6.94
CA GLY A 130 18.21 -7.36 -7.93
C GLY A 130 18.73 -8.76 -7.57
N ASP A 131 18.09 -9.44 -6.62
CA ASP A 131 18.38 -10.83 -6.31
C ASP A 131 17.71 -11.76 -7.32
N ASP A 132 18.50 -12.62 -7.94
CA ASP A 132 18.04 -13.65 -8.87
C ASP A 132 17.72 -14.95 -8.15
N VAL A 133 16.54 -15.51 -8.43
CA VAL A 133 16.11 -16.80 -7.89
C VAL A 133 15.59 -17.72 -8.99
N PHE A 134 15.49 -19.02 -8.70
CA PHE A 134 15.01 -20.02 -9.63
C PHE A 134 13.77 -20.72 -9.10
N VAL A 135 12.75 -20.83 -9.98
CA VAL A 135 11.51 -21.57 -9.71
C VAL A 135 11.28 -22.64 -10.75
N LYS A 136 10.55 -23.69 -10.39
CA LYS A 136 10.12 -24.71 -11.34
C LYS A 136 9.13 -24.12 -12.35
N SER A 137 9.39 -24.35 -13.64
CA SER A 137 8.56 -23.83 -14.73
C SER A 137 7.13 -24.36 -14.70
N GLU A 138 6.90 -25.56 -14.16
CA GLU A 138 5.58 -26.18 -14.06
C GLU A 138 4.61 -25.47 -13.09
N TYR A 139 5.11 -24.55 -12.23
CA TYR A 139 4.28 -23.82 -11.25
C TYR A 139 4.10 -22.35 -11.60
N VAL A 140 4.57 -21.92 -12.78
CA VAL A 140 4.44 -20.53 -13.25
C VAL A 140 3.96 -20.48 -14.70
N GLU A 141 3.10 -19.51 -14.99
CA GLU A 141 2.76 -19.14 -16.35
C GLU A 141 3.66 -17.99 -16.81
N VAL A 142 4.49 -18.23 -17.83
CA VAL A 142 5.36 -17.18 -18.41
C VAL A 142 4.67 -16.50 -19.56
N ARG A 143 4.38 -15.21 -19.42
CA ARG A 143 3.75 -14.38 -20.46
C ARG A 143 4.05 -12.92 -20.29
N TYR A 144 3.81 -12.13 -21.34
CA TYR A 144 3.83 -10.67 -21.21
C TYR A 144 2.65 -10.20 -20.36
N ALA A 145 2.97 -9.47 -19.30
CA ALA A 145 2.00 -8.93 -18.35
C ALA A 145 2.48 -7.57 -17.81
N LEU A 146 1.56 -6.82 -17.22
CA LEU A 146 1.87 -5.67 -16.36
C LEU A 146 2.08 -6.15 -14.92
N ASN A 147 2.81 -5.35 -14.13
CA ASN A 147 2.75 -5.46 -12.69
C ASN A 147 1.30 -5.25 -12.22
N GLU A 148 0.98 -5.74 -11.03
CA GLU A 148 -0.31 -5.53 -10.38
C GLU A 148 -0.11 -4.98 -8.97
N ALA A 149 -1.22 -4.72 -8.29
CA ALA A 149 -1.23 -4.23 -6.93
C ALA A 149 -0.59 -5.23 -5.96
N ILE A 150 0.10 -4.69 -4.97
CA ILE A 150 0.71 -5.43 -3.88
C ILE A 150 0.06 -5.06 -2.54
N HIS A 151 -0.05 -6.00 -1.63
CA HIS A 151 -0.49 -5.76 -0.26
C HIS A 151 0.57 -4.99 0.53
N PHE A 152 0.12 -4.25 1.55
CA PHE A 152 1.05 -3.74 2.55
C PHE A 152 1.64 -4.89 3.37
N SER A 153 2.93 -4.76 3.71
CA SER A 153 3.52 -5.59 4.74
C SER A 153 2.90 -5.28 6.13
N PRO A 154 2.94 -6.21 7.10
CA PRO A 154 2.47 -5.95 8.46
C PRO A 154 3.13 -4.73 9.12
N GLN A 155 4.39 -4.44 8.81
CA GLN A 155 5.11 -3.26 9.29
C GLN A 155 4.56 -1.96 8.68
N GLU A 156 4.25 -1.96 7.38
CA GLU A 156 3.64 -0.82 6.69
C GLU A 156 2.22 -0.57 7.17
N GLU A 157 1.41 -1.61 7.41
CA GLU A 157 0.08 -1.49 7.99
C GLU A 157 0.12 -0.86 9.39
N ALA A 158 1.05 -1.29 10.25
CA ALA A 158 1.24 -0.73 11.57
C ALA A 158 1.70 0.74 11.52
N ALA A 159 2.60 1.09 10.59
CA ALA A 159 3.05 2.46 10.36
C ALA A 159 1.90 3.35 9.86
N GLN A 160 1.08 2.85 8.94
CA GLN A 160 -0.10 3.54 8.41
C GLN A 160 -1.13 3.81 9.50
N ALA A 161 -1.46 2.81 10.33
CA ALA A 161 -2.37 2.95 11.44
C ALA A 161 -1.89 4.01 12.46
N SER A 162 -0.58 4.06 12.70
CA SER A 162 0.05 5.07 13.55
C SER A 162 -0.06 6.49 12.98
N LEU A 163 0.17 6.66 11.67
CA LEU A 163 0.03 7.95 10.98
C LEU A 163 -1.42 8.43 10.98
N SER A 164 -2.37 7.56 10.69
CA SER A 164 -3.80 7.87 10.71
C SER A 164 -4.24 8.36 12.10
N ARG A 165 -3.80 7.71 13.17
CA ARG A 165 -4.09 8.13 14.55
C ARG A 165 -3.49 9.50 14.89
N ARG A 166 -2.26 9.77 14.48
CA ARG A 166 -1.62 11.09 14.66
C ARG A 166 -2.39 12.18 13.92
N GLN A 167 -2.81 11.92 12.68
CA GLN A 167 -3.59 12.88 11.92
C GLN A 167 -4.96 13.17 12.55
N GLN A 168 -5.63 12.17 13.10
CA GLN A 168 -6.87 12.35 13.86
C GLN A 168 -6.67 13.24 15.09
N ILE A 169 -5.58 13.04 15.85
CA ILE A 169 -5.22 13.87 17.00
C ILE A 169 -5.04 15.32 16.58
N VAL A 170 -4.27 15.57 15.50
CA VAL A 170 -4.03 16.91 14.98
C VAL A 170 -5.34 17.55 14.52
N ASN A 171 -6.13 16.87 13.71
CA ASN A 171 -7.40 17.40 13.18
C ASN A 171 -8.39 17.74 14.30
N TYR A 172 -8.44 16.91 15.35
CA TYR A 172 -9.26 17.18 16.52
C TYR A 172 -8.74 18.41 17.29
N SER A 173 -7.44 18.53 17.47
CA SER A 173 -6.82 19.67 18.15
C SER A 173 -7.10 20.99 17.46
N LEU A 174 -7.10 21.00 16.13
CA LEU A 174 -7.35 22.21 15.32
C LEU A 174 -8.77 22.78 15.47
N GLN A 175 -9.74 21.98 15.91
CA GLN A 175 -11.12 22.45 16.16
C GLN A 175 -11.21 23.48 17.29
N PHE A 176 -10.21 23.55 18.15
CA PHE A 176 -10.16 24.43 19.32
C PHE A 176 -9.24 25.63 19.13
N LEU A 177 -8.80 25.90 17.89
CA LEU A 177 -8.03 27.10 17.56
C LEU A 177 -8.84 28.37 17.85
N GLY A 178 -8.22 29.30 18.57
CA GLY A 178 -8.85 30.57 18.94
C GLY A 178 -9.64 30.54 20.25
N ASN A 179 -9.78 29.40 20.90
CA ASN A 179 -10.40 29.32 22.23
C ASN A 179 -9.51 29.99 23.29
N PRO A 180 -10.09 30.54 24.36
CA PRO A 180 -9.35 31.35 25.32
C PRO A 180 -8.34 30.52 26.14
N TYR A 181 -7.19 31.10 26.41
CA TYR A 181 -6.23 30.57 27.36
C TYR A 181 -6.66 30.90 28.79
N VAL A 182 -6.83 29.88 29.62
CA VAL A 182 -7.19 30.03 31.04
C VAL A 182 -6.17 29.25 31.89
N TRP A 183 -5.44 29.95 32.73
CA TRP A 183 -4.45 29.35 33.63
C TRP A 183 -5.12 28.32 34.57
N GLY A 184 -4.59 27.07 34.59
CA GLY A 184 -5.19 25.95 35.36
C GLY A 184 -6.50 25.42 34.74
N GLY A 185 -6.92 25.94 33.59
CA GLY A 185 -8.13 25.52 32.89
C GLY A 185 -7.95 24.17 32.16
N THR A 186 -9.03 23.40 32.07
CA THR A 186 -9.07 22.08 31.39
C THR A 186 -10.23 21.94 30.42
N SER A 187 -10.95 23.02 30.12
CA SER A 187 -12.07 23.01 29.17
C SER A 187 -11.60 23.36 27.77
N LEU A 188 -11.74 22.42 26.82
CA LEU A 188 -11.41 22.69 25.43
C LEU A 188 -12.29 23.79 24.81
N GLU A 189 -13.53 23.95 25.28
CA GLU A 189 -14.49 24.94 24.74
C GLU A 189 -14.46 26.27 25.47
N HIS A 190 -14.23 26.27 26.80
CA HIS A 190 -14.34 27.47 27.65
C HIS A 190 -13.01 28.03 28.13
N GLY A 191 -11.92 27.32 27.85
CA GLY A 191 -10.56 27.74 28.15
C GLY A 191 -9.73 26.71 28.88
N CYS A 192 -8.50 26.58 28.42
CA CYS A 192 -7.52 25.65 29.00
C CYS A 192 -6.12 26.29 28.98
N ASP A 193 -5.23 25.79 29.83
CA ASP A 193 -3.79 26.04 29.69
C ASP A 193 -3.12 25.00 28.77
N CYS A 194 -1.81 25.15 28.53
CA CYS A 194 -1.06 24.27 27.62
C CYS A 194 -1.11 22.79 28.02
N SER A 195 -1.01 22.48 29.33
CA SER A 195 -1.03 21.12 29.84
C SER A 195 -2.46 20.56 29.92
N GLY A 196 -3.45 21.41 30.22
CA GLY A 196 -4.86 21.07 30.19
C GLY A 196 -5.35 20.75 28.78
N PHE A 197 -4.93 21.53 27.79
CA PHE A 197 -5.21 21.27 26.39
C PHE A 197 -4.66 19.89 25.96
N THR A 198 -3.37 19.67 26.15
CA THR A 198 -2.72 18.41 25.77
C THR A 198 -3.37 17.20 26.48
N MET A 199 -3.62 17.35 27.80
CA MET A 199 -4.28 16.31 28.59
C MET A 199 -5.66 15.93 28.01
N LYS A 200 -6.51 16.93 27.70
CA LYS A 200 -7.87 16.69 27.19
C LYS A 200 -7.90 16.14 25.77
N ILE A 201 -7.01 16.60 24.90
CA ILE A 201 -6.86 16.03 23.56
C ILE A 201 -6.47 14.56 23.66
N MET A 202 -5.46 14.22 24.44
CA MET A 202 -4.93 12.85 24.54
C MET A 202 -5.88 11.89 25.28
N GLU A 203 -6.67 12.39 26.25
CA GLU A 203 -7.71 11.64 26.96
C GLU A 203 -8.74 11.04 25.98
N ARG A 204 -9.16 11.81 24.96
CA ARG A 204 -10.05 11.32 23.89
C ARG A 204 -9.51 10.10 23.16
N TYR A 205 -8.19 9.97 23.07
CA TYR A 205 -7.50 8.85 22.39
C TYR A 205 -6.99 7.77 23.35
N GLY A 206 -7.52 7.77 24.60
CA GLY A 206 -7.23 6.75 25.61
C GLY A 206 -5.86 6.88 26.27
N VAL A 207 -5.24 8.07 26.20
CA VAL A 207 -3.97 8.37 26.87
C VAL A 207 -4.22 9.34 28.01
N SER A 208 -3.99 8.87 29.25
CA SER A 208 -4.08 9.70 30.46
C SER A 208 -2.77 10.44 30.71
N LEU A 209 -2.84 11.77 30.80
CA LEU A 209 -1.71 12.63 31.10
C LEU A 209 -1.99 13.46 32.36
N PRO A 210 -0.95 13.77 33.18
CA PRO A 210 -1.09 14.67 34.30
C PRO A 210 -1.33 16.11 33.83
N HIS A 211 -2.04 16.93 34.64
CA HIS A 211 -2.23 18.36 34.38
C HIS A 211 -1.02 19.17 34.86
N TYR A 212 0.16 18.85 34.34
CA TYR A 212 1.42 19.57 34.58
C TYR A 212 2.40 19.33 33.44
N SER A 213 2.77 20.40 32.71
CA SER A 213 3.60 20.33 31.52
C SER A 213 4.97 19.68 31.73
N GLY A 214 5.59 19.91 32.90
CA GLY A 214 6.87 19.29 33.27
C GLY A 214 6.79 17.79 33.41
N SER A 215 5.69 17.25 33.94
CA SER A 215 5.45 15.80 34.00
C SER A 215 5.13 15.23 32.63
N GLN A 216 4.31 15.93 31.83
CA GLN A 216 3.98 15.49 30.45
C GLN A 216 5.24 15.37 29.58
N ALA A 217 6.19 16.30 29.72
CA ALA A 217 7.45 16.29 28.98
C ALA A 217 8.36 15.06 29.29
N GLN A 218 8.10 14.36 30.38
CA GLN A 218 8.85 13.16 30.76
C GLN A 218 8.15 11.86 30.37
N MET A 219 6.92 11.95 29.82
CA MET A 219 6.14 10.80 29.38
C MET A 219 6.39 10.50 27.90
N GLY A 220 6.32 9.22 27.57
CA GLY A 220 6.53 8.73 26.20
C GLY A 220 7.95 8.22 25.95
N LYS A 221 8.17 7.72 24.75
CA LYS A 221 9.53 7.29 24.31
C LYS A 221 10.25 8.50 23.75
N LYS A 222 11.51 8.69 24.17
CA LYS A 222 12.41 9.63 23.50
C LYS A 222 12.70 9.08 22.10
N GLY A 223 12.42 9.89 21.07
CA GLY A 223 12.79 9.61 19.69
C GLY A 223 14.29 9.74 19.46
#